data_aa7f96741ab96f4318f5f6875c2b2a17
#
_entry.id   aa7f96741ab96f4318f5f6875c2b2a17
#
_cell.length_a   1.000
_cell.length_b   1.000
_cell.length_c   1.000
_cell.angle_alpha   90.00
_cell.angle_beta   90.00
_cell.angle_gamma   90.00
#
_symmetry.space_group_name_H-M   'P 1'
#
loop_
_entity.id
_entity.type
_entity.pdbx_description
1 polymer ?
#
loop_
_entity_poly.entity_id
_entity_poly.type
_entity_poly.pdbx_seq_one_letter_code
_entity_poly.pdbx_strand_id
1 'polypeptide(L)'
;MIVVQSERIRYDTNVINTMRKGEFAMRAQNLTLLTDLYELTMMQGYYENPSDQIVVFDAFYRKNPCGGAYAVCAGLEQVIEYVRDLHFSPDDIDYLRSLHIFNDDFLEYLRGFHFTGDIYAIPEGTVVFPREPLLKVVAPIMEAQLVETALLNIINHQSLIATKTARVIHAAQ
;
A
#
# COMPACT_ATOMS: atom_id res chain seq x y z
N MET A 1 12.04 -12.03 4.36
CA MET A 1 10.66 -11.81 3.85
C MET A 1 9.79 -11.58 5.08
N ILE A 2 9.13 -10.43 5.16
CA ILE A 2 8.19 -10.09 6.25
C ILE A 2 6.80 -10.46 5.76
N VAL A 3 6.04 -11.21 6.55
CA VAL A 3 4.64 -11.54 6.27
C VAL A 3 3.78 -10.65 7.14
N VAL A 4 2.92 -9.86 6.52
CA VAL A 4 1.91 -9.05 7.19
C VAL A 4 0.57 -9.74 6.99
N GLN A 5 0.05 -10.38 8.03
CA GLN A 5 -1.32 -10.91 8.04
C GLN A 5 -2.22 -9.90 8.74
N SER A 6 -3.40 -9.63 8.19
CA SER A 6 -4.33 -8.62 8.69
C SER A 6 -4.72 -8.79 10.16
N GLU A 7 -4.69 -10.01 10.69
CA GLU A 7 -5.00 -10.30 12.09
C GLU A 7 -3.76 -10.48 13.00
N ARG A 8 -2.54 -10.58 12.46
CA ARG A 8 -1.31 -10.80 13.24
C ARG A 8 -0.09 -10.13 12.59
N ILE A 9 0.01 -8.84 12.73
CA ILE A 9 1.27 -8.15 12.47
C ILE A 9 2.23 -8.48 13.62
N ARG A 10 3.17 -9.40 13.40
CA ARG A 10 4.25 -9.66 14.37
C ARG A 10 5.45 -8.79 14.01
N TYR A 11 5.54 -7.65 14.67
CA TYR A 11 6.77 -6.87 14.73
C TYR A 11 7.49 -7.14 16.05
N ASP A 12 8.80 -6.97 16.03
CA ASP A 12 9.53 -6.71 17.26
C ASP A 12 9.07 -5.35 17.81
N THR A 13 8.14 -5.40 18.77
CA THR A 13 7.53 -4.23 19.43
C THR A 13 8.57 -3.30 20.07
N ASN A 14 9.80 -3.74 20.28
CA ASN A 14 10.89 -2.93 20.83
C ASN A 14 11.42 -1.92 19.80
N VAL A 15 11.45 -2.27 18.50
CA VAL A 15 11.89 -1.35 17.43
C VAL A 15 10.89 -0.21 17.26
N ILE A 16 9.59 -0.52 17.25
CA ILE A 16 8.52 0.48 17.09
C ILE A 16 8.43 1.42 18.30
N ASN A 17 8.57 0.91 19.54
CA ASN A 17 8.51 1.73 20.73
C ASN A 17 9.70 2.70 20.88
N THR A 18 10.84 2.38 20.28
CA THR A 18 12.01 3.28 20.26
C THR A 18 11.80 4.44 19.28
N MET A 19 11.09 4.23 18.17
CA MET A 19 10.77 5.27 17.17
C MET A 19 9.61 6.19 17.61
N ARG A 20 8.66 5.69 18.41
CA ARG A 20 7.50 6.48 18.91
C ARG A 20 7.83 7.56 19.95
N LYS A 21 9.06 7.68 20.43
CA LYS A 21 9.47 8.74 21.37
C LYS A 21 9.77 10.10 20.75
N GLY A 22 9.69 10.24 19.42
CA GLY A 22 9.68 11.52 18.72
C GLY A 22 8.25 11.84 18.29
N GLU A 23 7.50 12.59 19.08
CA GLU A 23 6.16 13.09 18.75
C GLU A 23 6.18 13.97 17.49
N PHE A 24 6.07 13.35 16.32
CA PHE A 24 5.43 13.94 15.16
C PHE A 24 4.30 12.97 14.77
N ALA A 25 3.22 13.02 15.54
CA ALA A 25 1.95 12.44 15.09
C ALA A 25 1.48 13.28 13.90
N MET A 26 1.95 12.94 12.69
CA MET A 26 1.20 13.26 11.50
C MET A 26 -0.18 12.61 11.72
N ARG A 27 -1.24 13.42 11.74
CA ARG A 27 -2.61 12.89 11.71
C ARG A 27 -2.64 11.88 10.58
N ALA A 28 -2.94 10.63 10.89
CA ALA A 28 -3.15 9.60 9.88
C ALA A 28 -4.22 10.14 8.94
N GLN A 29 -3.81 10.55 7.74
CA GLN A 29 -4.76 10.93 6.70
C GLN A 29 -5.37 9.63 6.19
N ASN A 30 -6.70 9.59 6.12
CA ASN A 30 -7.37 8.51 5.42
C ASN A 30 -6.96 8.57 3.93
N LEU A 31 -6.18 7.58 3.49
CA LEU A 31 -5.68 7.48 2.12
C LEU A 31 -6.53 6.52 1.27
N THR A 32 -7.71 6.14 1.71
CA THR A 32 -8.56 5.15 1.01
C THR A 32 -8.87 5.57 -0.42
N LEU A 33 -9.07 6.87 -0.68
CA LEU A 33 -9.27 7.41 -2.03
C LEU A 33 -7.97 7.76 -2.76
N LEU A 34 -6.79 7.39 -2.24
CA LEU A 34 -5.54 7.40 -3.01
C LEU A 34 -5.52 6.17 -3.95
N THR A 35 -6.43 6.17 -4.89
CA THR A 35 -6.65 5.11 -5.86
C THR A 35 -7.04 5.71 -7.21
N ASP A 36 -6.82 4.99 -8.29
CA ASP A 36 -7.29 5.41 -9.60
C ASP A 36 -8.78 5.09 -9.76
N LEU A 37 -9.53 5.96 -10.44
CA LEU A 37 -10.99 5.79 -10.59
C LEU A 37 -11.35 4.46 -11.24
N TYR A 38 -10.51 3.96 -12.17
CA TYR A 38 -10.77 2.68 -12.83
C TYR A 38 -10.75 1.50 -11.85
N GLU A 39 -9.96 1.55 -10.79
CA GLU A 39 -9.91 0.51 -9.76
C GLU A 39 -11.27 0.35 -9.08
N LEU A 40 -11.91 1.46 -8.72
CA LEU A 40 -13.25 1.47 -8.12
C LEU A 40 -14.34 1.00 -9.10
N THR A 41 -14.26 1.40 -10.37
CA THR A 41 -15.25 0.93 -11.38
C THR A 41 -15.07 -0.56 -11.68
N MET A 42 -13.84 -1.08 -11.68
CA MET A 42 -13.58 -2.51 -11.78
C MET A 42 -14.09 -3.27 -10.54
N MET A 43 -13.90 -2.70 -9.34
CA MET A 43 -14.44 -3.28 -8.11
C MET A 43 -15.95 -3.43 -8.16
N GLN A 44 -16.68 -2.41 -8.66
CA GLN A 44 -18.13 -2.54 -8.87
C GLN A 44 -18.46 -3.68 -9.83
N GLY A 45 -17.71 -3.84 -10.92
CA GLY A 45 -17.88 -4.97 -11.83
C GLY A 45 -17.66 -6.33 -11.17
N TYR A 46 -16.68 -6.46 -10.27
CA TYR A 46 -16.46 -7.67 -9.48
C TYR A 46 -17.56 -7.89 -8.43
N TYR A 47 -18.06 -6.82 -7.83
CA TYR A 47 -19.19 -6.89 -6.90
C TYR A 47 -20.48 -7.39 -7.56
N GLU A 48 -20.76 -6.92 -8.76
CA GLU A 48 -21.93 -7.33 -9.55
C GLU A 48 -21.80 -8.78 -10.10
N ASN A 49 -20.55 -9.25 -10.26
CA ASN A 49 -20.23 -10.62 -10.72
C ASN A 49 -19.33 -11.30 -9.68
N PRO A 50 -19.89 -11.71 -8.53
CA PRO A 50 -19.12 -12.20 -7.39
C PRO A 50 -18.21 -13.37 -7.78
N SER A 51 -16.96 -13.30 -7.34
CA SER A 51 -15.95 -14.34 -7.49
C SER A 51 -15.15 -14.45 -6.20
N ASP A 52 -15.05 -15.65 -5.65
CA ASP A 52 -14.18 -15.94 -4.49
C ASP A 52 -12.68 -16.00 -4.88
N GLN A 53 -12.31 -15.30 -5.95
CA GLN A 53 -10.99 -15.37 -6.52
C GLN A 53 -9.97 -14.64 -5.62
N ILE A 54 -9.01 -15.42 -5.11
CA ILE A 54 -7.80 -14.88 -4.50
C ILE A 54 -6.78 -14.65 -5.62
N VAL A 55 -6.23 -13.44 -5.65
CA VAL A 55 -5.23 -13.04 -6.64
C VAL A 55 -3.89 -12.74 -5.98
N VAL A 56 -2.84 -12.75 -6.79
CA VAL A 56 -1.48 -12.42 -6.36
C VAL A 56 -0.96 -11.28 -7.22
N PHE A 57 -0.63 -10.14 -6.60
CA PHE A 57 -0.05 -8.98 -7.25
C PHE A 57 1.37 -8.77 -6.72
N ASP A 58 2.32 -8.60 -7.63
CA ASP A 58 3.71 -8.30 -7.31
C ASP A 58 4.04 -6.84 -7.66
N ALA A 59 4.49 -6.07 -6.68
CA ALA A 59 5.02 -4.73 -6.89
C ALA A 59 6.55 -4.78 -7.08
N PHE A 60 7.05 -4.19 -8.16
CA PHE A 60 8.46 -4.09 -8.48
C PHE A 60 8.76 -2.78 -9.24
N TYR A 61 10.01 -2.34 -9.24
CA TYR A 61 10.41 -1.22 -10.08
C TYR A 61 11.13 -1.68 -11.36
N ARG A 62 11.02 -0.89 -12.42
CA ARG A 62 11.48 -1.28 -13.76
C ARG A 62 12.91 -0.91 -14.06
N LYS A 63 13.38 0.22 -13.51
CA LYS A 63 14.72 0.79 -13.77
C LYS A 63 15.27 1.42 -12.50
N ASN A 64 16.59 1.31 -12.30
CA ASN A 64 17.24 1.97 -11.18
C ASN A 64 17.06 3.49 -11.24
N PRO A 65 16.73 4.12 -10.10
CA PRO A 65 16.56 5.56 -10.04
C PRO A 65 17.89 6.28 -10.32
N CYS A 66 17.81 7.42 -11.01
CA CYS A 66 18.94 8.32 -11.27
C CYS A 66 20.16 7.63 -11.93
N GLY A 67 19.95 6.62 -12.77
CA GLY A 67 21.03 5.92 -13.48
C GLY A 67 21.97 5.12 -12.55
N GLY A 68 21.56 4.81 -11.33
CA GLY A 68 22.35 4.04 -10.38
C GLY A 68 22.37 2.54 -10.65
N ALA A 69 23.16 1.80 -9.85
CA ALA A 69 23.29 0.36 -9.96
C ALA A 69 22.24 -0.42 -9.14
N TYR A 70 21.61 0.22 -8.14
CA TYR A 70 20.66 -0.40 -7.20
C TYR A 70 19.67 0.64 -6.68
N ALA A 71 18.65 0.16 -5.95
CA ALA A 71 17.80 0.95 -5.09
C ALA A 71 17.82 0.43 -3.65
N VAL A 72 17.38 1.25 -2.70
CA VAL A 72 17.15 0.87 -1.30
C VAL A 72 15.65 0.77 -1.10
N CYS A 73 15.15 -0.40 -0.71
CA CYS A 73 13.73 -0.62 -0.44
C CYS A 73 13.30 0.14 0.82
N ALA A 74 12.22 0.91 0.72
CA ALA A 74 11.62 1.64 1.85
C ALA A 74 10.13 1.90 1.61
N GLY A 75 9.37 2.18 2.68
CA GLY A 75 7.94 2.50 2.66
C GLY A 75 7.04 1.40 3.21
N LEU A 76 7.59 0.30 3.70
CA LEU A 76 6.80 -0.82 4.22
C LEU A 76 5.98 -0.44 5.46
N GLU A 77 6.53 0.34 6.38
CA GLU A 77 5.82 0.80 7.57
C GLU A 77 4.56 1.58 7.17
N GLN A 78 4.69 2.52 6.25
CA GLN A 78 3.56 3.32 5.75
C GLN A 78 2.53 2.47 5.00
N VAL A 79 2.95 1.44 4.24
CA VAL A 79 2.04 0.48 3.60
C VAL A 79 1.22 -0.26 4.65
N ILE A 80 1.85 -0.70 5.73
CA ILE A 80 1.18 -1.43 6.81
C ILE A 80 0.16 -0.54 7.52
N GLU A 81 0.52 0.70 7.82
CA GLU A 81 -0.41 1.67 8.40
C GLU A 81 -1.60 1.90 7.47
N TYR A 82 -1.34 2.10 6.18
CA TYR A 82 -2.38 2.29 5.18
C TYR A 82 -3.38 1.12 5.13
N VAL A 83 -2.91 -0.14 4.98
CA VAL A 83 -3.82 -1.29 4.85
C VAL A 83 -4.57 -1.61 6.14
N ARG A 84 -3.94 -1.35 7.30
CA ARG A 84 -4.59 -1.54 8.60
C ARG A 84 -5.72 -0.54 8.83
N ASP A 85 -5.52 0.69 8.39
CA ASP A 85 -6.45 1.79 8.62
C ASP A 85 -7.39 2.00 7.40
N LEU A 86 -7.33 1.13 6.39
CA LEU A 86 -8.13 1.21 5.17
C LEU A 86 -9.63 1.07 5.46
N HIS A 87 -10.37 2.15 5.21
CA HIS A 87 -11.82 2.20 5.36
C HIS A 87 -12.42 3.36 4.58
N PHE A 88 -13.61 3.21 4.05
CA PHE A 88 -14.35 4.32 3.43
C PHE A 88 -15.11 5.10 4.51
N SER A 89 -14.76 6.36 4.70
CA SER A 89 -15.49 7.27 5.57
C SER A 89 -16.84 7.64 4.97
N PRO A 90 -17.79 8.16 5.77
CA PRO A 90 -19.06 8.70 5.22
C PRO A 90 -18.85 9.75 4.13
N ASP A 91 -17.85 10.63 4.29
CA ASP A 91 -17.52 11.67 3.32
C ASP A 91 -17.00 11.07 2.00
N ASP A 92 -16.20 10.00 2.07
CA ASP A 92 -15.73 9.26 0.88
C ASP A 92 -16.91 8.67 0.11
N ILE A 93 -17.85 8.04 0.80
CA ILE A 93 -19.05 7.46 0.19
C ILE A 93 -19.93 8.54 -0.44
N ASP A 94 -20.11 9.67 0.23
CA ASP A 94 -20.90 10.78 -0.30
C ASP A 94 -20.24 11.41 -1.54
N TYR A 95 -18.90 11.52 -1.53
CA TYR A 95 -18.16 11.93 -2.72
C TYR A 95 -18.34 10.94 -3.88
N LEU A 96 -18.15 9.63 -3.66
CA LEU A 96 -18.35 8.62 -4.69
C LEU A 96 -19.78 8.62 -5.24
N ARG A 97 -20.80 8.81 -4.38
CA ARG A 97 -22.19 8.95 -4.80
C ARG A 97 -22.40 10.14 -5.70
N SER A 98 -21.73 11.27 -5.43
CA SER A 98 -21.82 12.49 -6.22
C SER A 98 -21.31 12.34 -7.66
N LEU A 99 -20.48 11.33 -7.94
CA LEU A 99 -19.97 11.04 -9.29
C LEU A 99 -21.05 10.42 -10.20
N HIS A 100 -22.12 9.87 -9.65
CA HIS A 100 -23.25 9.25 -10.38
C HIS A 100 -22.83 8.08 -11.31
N ILE A 101 -21.75 7.39 -10.99
CA ILE A 101 -21.24 6.22 -11.75
C ILE A 101 -21.29 4.91 -10.95
N PHE A 102 -21.54 4.99 -9.65
CA PHE A 102 -21.65 3.85 -8.76
C PHE A 102 -23.09 3.61 -8.33
N ASN A 103 -23.51 2.34 -8.20
CA ASN A 103 -24.81 2.00 -7.66
C ASN A 103 -24.83 2.03 -6.12
N ASP A 104 -26.01 2.22 -5.54
CA ASP A 104 -26.15 2.37 -4.09
C ASP A 104 -25.77 1.09 -3.32
N ASP A 105 -26.02 -0.09 -3.86
CA ASP A 105 -25.68 -1.36 -3.22
C ASP A 105 -24.15 -1.54 -3.10
N PHE A 106 -23.41 -1.16 -4.14
CA PHE A 106 -21.94 -1.16 -4.09
C PHE A 106 -21.41 -0.11 -3.10
N LEU A 107 -21.98 1.09 -3.07
CA LEU A 107 -21.60 2.12 -2.10
C LEU A 107 -21.87 1.68 -0.66
N GLU A 108 -22.94 0.95 -0.41
CA GLU A 108 -23.22 0.39 0.91
C GLU A 108 -22.23 -0.73 1.28
N TYR A 109 -21.86 -1.59 0.31
CA TYR A 109 -20.80 -2.58 0.50
C TYR A 109 -19.47 -1.93 0.91
N LEU A 110 -19.09 -0.81 0.29
CA LEU A 110 -17.84 -0.09 0.61
C LEU A 110 -17.81 0.44 2.06
N ARG A 111 -18.94 0.70 2.72
CA ARG A 111 -18.98 1.13 4.13
C ARG A 111 -18.39 0.10 5.10
N GLY A 112 -18.51 -1.18 4.77
CA GLY A 112 -17.95 -2.28 5.57
C GLY A 112 -16.60 -2.79 5.06
N PHE A 113 -16.03 -2.12 4.05
CA PHE A 113 -14.82 -2.60 3.39
C PHE A 113 -13.60 -2.46 4.29
N HIS A 114 -12.78 -3.50 4.32
CA HIS A 114 -11.48 -3.53 4.99
C HIS A 114 -10.57 -4.55 4.29
N PHE A 115 -9.27 -4.41 4.45
CA PHE A 115 -8.31 -5.33 3.87
C PHE A 115 -8.18 -6.59 4.73
N THR A 116 -8.34 -7.78 4.13
CA THR A 116 -8.25 -9.07 4.80
C THR A 116 -7.11 -9.95 4.26
N GLY A 117 -6.45 -9.51 3.19
CA GLY A 117 -5.39 -10.26 2.52
C GLY A 117 -4.06 -10.28 3.28
N ASP A 118 -3.09 -10.95 2.69
CA ASP A 118 -1.71 -11.03 3.16
C ASP A 118 -0.78 -10.16 2.31
N ILE A 119 0.20 -9.52 2.95
CA ILE A 119 1.28 -8.80 2.29
C ILE A 119 2.62 -9.41 2.68
N TYR A 120 3.40 -9.80 1.67
CA TYR A 120 4.77 -10.28 1.80
C TYR A 120 5.69 -9.19 1.26
N ALA A 121 6.70 -8.80 2.02
CA ALA A 121 7.57 -7.70 1.62
C ALA A 121 9.04 -7.92 1.96
N ILE A 122 9.91 -7.25 1.21
CA ILE A 122 11.33 -7.15 1.51
C ILE A 122 11.49 -6.18 2.70
N PRO A 123 12.36 -6.50 3.69
CA PRO A 123 12.64 -5.57 4.80
C PRO A 123 13.18 -4.23 4.31
N GLU A 124 12.77 -3.14 4.97
CA GLU A 124 13.29 -1.80 4.68
C GLU A 124 14.81 -1.74 4.85
N GLY A 125 15.46 -0.89 4.07
CA GLY A 125 16.92 -0.76 4.02
C GLY A 125 17.63 -1.81 3.18
N THR A 126 16.93 -2.80 2.66
CA THR A 126 17.51 -3.82 1.78
C THR A 126 17.87 -3.22 0.42
N VAL A 127 19.09 -3.53 -0.07
CA VAL A 127 19.48 -3.22 -1.45
C VAL A 127 18.76 -4.17 -2.40
N VAL A 128 18.12 -3.60 -3.41
CA VAL A 128 17.26 -4.31 -4.36
C VAL A 128 17.59 -3.91 -5.81
N PHE A 129 17.20 -4.76 -6.76
CA PHE A 129 17.49 -4.59 -8.17
C PHE A 129 16.19 -4.56 -9.01
N PRO A 130 16.24 -4.03 -10.26
CA PRO A 130 15.06 -3.95 -11.11
C PRO A 130 14.41 -5.31 -11.31
N ARG A 131 13.07 -5.32 -11.31
CA ARG A 131 12.20 -6.49 -11.54
C ARG A 131 12.21 -7.53 -10.42
N GLU A 132 12.87 -7.27 -9.30
CA GLU A 132 12.70 -8.06 -8.09
C GLU A 132 11.39 -7.66 -7.41
N PRO A 133 10.52 -8.60 -7.01
CA PRO A 133 9.32 -8.30 -6.24
C PRO A 133 9.70 -7.67 -4.90
N LEU A 134 9.33 -6.41 -4.68
CA LEU A 134 9.54 -5.69 -3.41
C LEU A 134 8.44 -6.03 -2.42
N LEU A 135 7.24 -6.22 -2.94
CA LEU A 135 6.03 -6.46 -2.19
C LEU A 135 5.11 -7.36 -3.02
N LYS A 136 4.48 -8.31 -2.35
CA LYS A 136 3.49 -9.22 -2.92
C LYS A 136 2.20 -9.13 -2.10
N VAL A 137 1.09 -8.88 -2.75
CA VAL A 137 -0.26 -8.90 -2.17
C VAL A 137 -0.95 -10.20 -2.56
N VAL A 138 -1.50 -10.91 -1.59
CA VAL A 138 -2.33 -12.12 -1.79
C VAL A 138 -3.68 -11.85 -1.12
N ALA A 139 -4.70 -11.55 -1.89
CA ALA A 139 -5.97 -11.08 -1.36
C ALA A 139 -7.16 -11.38 -2.30
N PRO A 140 -8.41 -11.26 -1.82
CA PRO A 140 -9.57 -11.16 -2.70
C PRO A 140 -9.38 -10.07 -3.75
N ILE A 141 -9.86 -10.31 -4.97
CA ILE A 141 -9.56 -9.46 -6.13
C ILE A 141 -9.89 -7.98 -5.91
N MET A 142 -11.01 -7.67 -5.27
CA MET A 142 -11.40 -6.27 -5.00
C MET A 142 -10.44 -5.57 -4.02
N GLU A 143 -9.96 -6.30 -3.01
CA GLU A 143 -9.01 -5.76 -2.04
C GLU A 143 -7.63 -5.53 -2.67
N ALA A 144 -7.13 -6.51 -3.44
CA ALA A 144 -5.86 -6.39 -4.15
C ALA A 144 -5.88 -5.25 -5.17
N GLN A 145 -7.00 -5.06 -5.87
CA GLN A 145 -7.18 -4.00 -6.85
C GLN A 145 -7.14 -2.60 -6.19
N LEU A 146 -7.88 -2.41 -5.09
CA LEU A 146 -7.99 -1.11 -4.43
C LEU A 146 -6.65 -0.61 -3.88
N VAL A 147 -5.80 -1.50 -3.36
CA VAL A 147 -4.55 -1.09 -2.71
C VAL A 147 -3.42 -0.80 -3.69
N GLU A 148 -3.54 -1.14 -4.97
CA GLU A 148 -2.48 -1.07 -5.97
C GLU A 148 -1.85 0.32 -6.04
N THR A 149 -2.64 1.34 -6.35
CA THR A 149 -2.12 2.70 -6.55
C THR A 149 -1.43 3.26 -5.31
N ALA A 150 -2.02 3.09 -4.12
CA ALA A 150 -1.43 3.59 -2.88
C ALA A 150 -0.10 2.88 -2.57
N LEU A 151 -0.05 1.55 -2.68
CA LEU A 151 1.16 0.77 -2.44
C LEU A 151 2.29 1.17 -3.40
N LEU A 152 2.00 1.28 -4.69
CA LEU A 152 2.99 1.68 -5.69
C LEU A 152 3.52 3.09 -5.43
N ASN A 153 2.65 4.05 -5.07
CA ASN A 153 3.07 5.42 -4.75
C ASN A 153 3.96 5.46 -3.50
N ILE A 154 3.56 4.80 -2.43
CA ILE A 154 4.30 4.78 -1.15
C ILE A 154 5.69 4.16 -1.36
N ILE A 155 5.77 2.94 -1.87
CA ILE A 155 7.03 2.22 -2.05
C ILE A 155 7.95 2.94 -3.05
N ASN A 156 7.41 3.44 -4.16
CA ASN A 156 8.21 4.14 -5.17
C ASN A 156 8.80 5.44 -4.62
N HIS A 157 8.00 6.27 -3.95
CA HIS A 157 8.46 7.54 -3.37
C HIS A 157 9.52 7.30 -2.29
N GLN A 158 9.23 6.47 -1.31
CA GLN A 158 10.11 6.19 -0.17
C GLN A 158 11.42 5.55 -0.62
N SER A 159 11.37 4.57 -1.53
CA SER A 159 12.58 3.93 -2.05
C SER A 159 13.43 4.88 -2.89
N LEU A 160 12.81 5.81 -3.65
CA LEU A 160 13.54 6.84 -4.39
C LEU A 160 14.30 7.77 -3.42
N ILE A 161 13.66 8.26 -2.37
CA ILE A 161 14.28 9.14 -1.37
C ILE A 161 15.38 8.40 -0.61
N ALA A 162 15.11 7.20 -0.11
CA ALA A 162 16.11 6.37 0.58
C ALA A 162 17.35 6.12 -0.28
N THR A 163 17.15 5.79 -1.57
CA THR A 163 18.25 5.56 -2.51
C THR A 163 19.08 6.82 -2.75
N LYS A 164 18.44 7.98 -2.92
CA LYS A 164 19.15 9.26 -3.08
C LYS A 164 19.93 9.62 -1.82
N THR A 165 19.32 9.46 -0.65
CA THR A 165 19.95 9.73 0.65
C THR A 165 21.18 8.87 0.86
N ALA A 166 21.09 7.55 0.57
CA ALA A 166 22.22 6.63 0.69
C ALA A 166 23.42 7.08 -0.18
N ARG A 167 23.16 7.57 -1.38
CA ARG A 167 24.22 8.08 -2.28
C ARG A 167 24.84 9.37 -1.77
N VAL A 168 24.03 10.30 -1.26
CA VAL A 168 24.55 11.56 -0.68
C VAL A 168 25.44 11.27 0.52
N ILE A 169 25.02 10.39 1.41
CA ILE A 169 25.80 9.99 2.59
C ILE A 169 27.12 9.34 2.14
N HIS A 170 27.09 8.43 1.17
CA HIS A 170 28.31 7.77 0.67
C HIS A 170 29.26 8.75 -0.01
N ALA A 171 28.75 9.75 -0.72
CA ALA A 171 29.60 10.77 -1.34
C ALA A 171 30.18 11.79 -0.34
N ALA A 172 29.62 11.89 0.87
CA ALA A 172 30.08 12.79 1.93
C ALA A 172 31.15 12.17 2.87
N GLN A 173 31.42 10.88 2.73
CA GLN A 173 32.48 10.14 3.44
C GLN A 173 33.83 10.21 2.70
#